data_72ffa9e947038baa051b498efc4e57a5
#
_entry.id   72ffa9e947038baa051b498efc4e57a5
#
_cell.length_a   1.000
_cell.length_b   1.000
_cell.length_c   1.000
_cell.angle_alpha   90.00
_cell.angle_beta   90.00
_cell.angle_gamma   90.00
#
_symmetry.space_group_name_H-M   'P 1'
#
loop_
_entity.id
_entity.type
_entity.pdbx_description
1 polymer ?
#
loop_
_entity_poly.entity_id
_entity_poly.type
_entity_poly.pdbx_seq_one_letter_code
_entity_poly.pdbx_strand_id
1 'polypeptide(L)'
;ACITVKFNAMAEKSRYNYRVEPQDVDFTLRATIPSLGGSILNTAGIDAHGKGFGVDALNADNHSWVLSRMAVEFDCQPTQYTDYTVATWISDYGRVLSTRNFTLTDAAGREFGRAVTQWAMIDLQSRSAIDLSWVGDAHADAIVDAAPPTDKPRTIRAVSPTATAEHRVVYSDIDFNRHVNTMRY
;
A
#
# COMPACT_ATOMS: atom_id res chain seq x y z
N ALA A 1 27.56 13.63 -35.30
CA ALA A 1 26.86 12.62 -34.51
C ALA A 1 26.59 13.23 -33.12
N CYS A 2 25.33 13.53 -32.81
CA CYS A 2 24.93 14.05 -31.50
C CYS A 2 24.68 12.83 -30.61
N ILE A 3 25.52 12.64 -29.58
CA ILE A 3 25.31 11.59 -28.58
C ILE A 3 24.31 12.12 -27.58
N THR A 4 23.04 11.70 -27.68
CA THR A 4 22.03 12.00 -26.67
C THR A 4 22.26 11.00 -25.52
N VAL A 5 22.93 11.45 -24.47
CA VAL A 5 23.03 10.71 -23.21
C VAL A 5 21.67 10.87 -22.53
N LYS A 6 20.83 9.83 -22.55
CA LYS A 6 19.67 9.75 -21.67
C LYS A 6 20.22 9.53 -20.24
N PHE A 7 20.20 10.55 -19.42
CA PHE A 7 20.27 10.37 -17.98
C PHE A 7 18.98 9.66 -17.56
N ASN A 8 19.06 8.38 -17.22
CA ASN A 8 18.00 7.72 -16.49
C ASN A 8 17.95 8.40 -15.12
N ALA A 9 16.94 9.23 -14.89
CA ALA A 9 16.67 9.72 -13.54
C ALA A 9 16.43 8.49 -12.66
N MET A 10 17.21 8.35 -11.58
CA MET A 10 16.97 7.28 -10.61
C MET A 10 15.56 7.44 -10.07
N ALA A 11 14.81 6.33 -9.97
CA ALA A 11 13.48 6.35 -9.40
C ALA A 11 13.53 6.92 -7.97
N GLU A 12 12.64 7.85 -7.67
CA GLU A 12 12.55 8.48 -6.36
C GLU A 12 11.28 8.02 -5.63
N LYS A 13 11.30 8.13 -4.30
CA LYS A 13 10.12 7.89 -3.48
C LYS A 13 9.06 8.93 -3.80
N SER A 14 7.87 8.49 -4.17
CA SER A 14 6.70 9.39 -4.33
C SER A 14 6.22 9.85 -2.96
N ARG A 15 5.68 11.09 -2.88
CA ARG A 15 5.23 11.69 -1.62
C ARG A 15 3.83 12.26 -1.78
N TYR A 16 2.95 11.99 -0.79
CA TYR A 16 1.57 12.43 -0.78
C TYR A 16 1.24 13.05 0.59
N ASN A 17 0.60 14.22 0.56
CA ASN A 17 0.27 14.96 1.77
C ASN A 17 -1.13 14.63 2.24
N TYR A 18 -1.29 14.47 3.54
CA TYR A 18 -2.51 14.17 4.24
C TYR A 18 -2.68 15.09 5.44
N ARG A 19 -3.90 15.17 5.92
CA ARG A 19 -4.25 15.79 7.20
C ARG A 19 -5.11 14.81 7.99
N VAL A 20 -4.93 14.77 9.30
CA VAL A 20 -5.81 14.02 10.20
C VAL A 20 -7.11 14.79 10.35
N GLU A 21 -8.18 14.31 9.74
CA GLU A 21 -9.50 14.93 9.78
C GLU A 21 -10.34 14.40 10.97
N PRO A 22 -11.45 15.07 11.36
CA PRO A 22 -12.29 14.64 12.48
C PRO A 22 -12.81 13.19 12.41
N GLN A 23 -13.03 12.66 11.21
CA GLN A 23 -13.47 11.26 11.02
C GLN A 23 -12.34 10.23 11.16
N ASP A 24 -11.10 10.68 11.22
CA ASP A 24 -9.92 9.81 11.29
C ASP A 24 -9.51 9.49 12.73
N VAL A 25 -10.09 10.20 13.70
CA VAL A 25 -9.67 10.13 15.11
C VAL A 25 -10.67 9.36 15.97
N ASP A 26 -10.16 8.85 17.09
CA ASP A 26 -10.97 8.32 18.18
C ASP A 26 -11.34 9.42 19.20
N PHE A 27 -11.96 9.01 20.32
CA PHE A 27 -12.37 9.93 21.39
C PHE A 27 -11.18 10.59 22.13
N THR A 28 -9.95 10.14 21.89
CA THR A 28 -8.72 10.78 22.39
C THR A 28 -8.16 11.83 21.44
N LEU A 29 -8.87 12.09 20.33
CA LEU A 29 -8.47 12.98 19.24
C LEU A 29 -7.16 12.55 18.55
N ARG A 30 -6.85 11.27 18.57
CA ARG A 30 -5.71 10.67 17.85
C ARG A 30 -6.16 9.86 16.65
N ALA A 31 -5.39 9.94 15.57
CA ALA A 31 -5.66 9.17 14.37
C ALA A 31 -5.73 7.67 14.70
N THR A 32 -6.75 7.00 14.21
CA THR A 32 -6.90 5.56 14.40
C THR A 32 -5.96 4.77 13.49
N ILE A 33 -5.58 3.56 13.90
CA ILE A 33 -4.79 2.65 13.05
C ILE A 33 -5.50 2.38 11.71
N PRO A 34 -6.85 2.13 11.67
CA PRO A 34 -7.55 1.99 10.41
C PRO A 34 -7.48 3.22 9.49
N SER A 35 -7.54 4.45 10.02
CA SER A 35 -7.45 5.65 9.18
C SER A 35 -6.05 5.84 8.60
N LEU A 36 -5.00 5.63 9.40
CA LEU A 36 -3.62 5.68 8.92
C LEU A 36 -3.32 4.55 7.91
N GLY A 37 -3.82 3.34 8.17
CA GLY A 37 -3.76 2.22 7.23
C GLY A 37 -4.49 2.52 5.92
N GLY A 38 -5.65 3.16 6.00
CA GLY A 38 -6.41 3.65 4.84
C GLY A 38 -5.59 4.63 3.99
N SER A 39 -4.89 5.58 4.61
CA SER A 39 -4.01 6.53 3.91
C SER A 39 -2.84 5.83 3.21
N ILE A 40 -2.25 4.80 3.84
CA ILE A 40 -1.20 3.97 3.23
C ILE A 40 -1.73 3.27 1.96
N LEU A 41 -2.89 2.61 2.05
CA LEU A 41 -3.48 1.89 0.91
C LEU A 41 -3.96 2.84 -0.19
N ASN A 42 -4.52 3.99 0.17
CA ASN A 42 -4.89 5.04 -0.78
C ASN A 42 -3.66 5.57 -1.53
N THR A 43 -2.55 5.82 -0.80
CA THR A 43 -1.28 6.22 -1.40
C THR A 43 -0.77 5.18 -2.41
N ALA A 44 -0.88 3.88 -2.10
CA ALA A 44 -0.52 2.82 -3.04
C ALA A 44 -1.33 2.91 -4.34
N GLY A 45 -2.64 3.12 -4.22
CA GLY A 45 -3.55 3.23 -5.37
C GLY A 45 -3.25 4.46 -6.25
N ILE A 46 -3.10 5.64 -5.62
CA ILE A 46 -2.80 6.88 -6.33
C ILE A 46 -1.44 6.79 -7.06
N ASP A 47 -0.41 6.26 -6.37
CA ASP A 47 0.92 6.12 -6.96
C ASP A 47 0.94 5.13 -8.13
N ALA A 48 0.24 4.01 -8.00
CA ALA A 48 0.11 3.03 -9.07
C ALA A 48 -0.66 3.59 -10.28
N HIS A 49 -1.74 4.34 -10.05
CA HIS A 49 -2.48 5.04 -11.09
C HIS A 49 -1.59 6.04 -11.84
N GLY A 50 -0.88 6.90 -11.11
CA GLY A 50 0.02 7.90 -11.71
C GLY A 50 1.17 7.30 -12.52
N LYS A 51 1.54 6.06 -12.24
CA LYS A 51 2.58 5.30 -12.96
C LYS A 51 2.04 4.36 -14.04
N GLY A 52 0.72 4.35 -14.29
CA GLY A 52 0.09 3.60 -15.38
C GLY A 52 -0.15 2.12 -15.11
N PHE A 53 -0.01 1.66 -13.87
CA PHE A 53 -0.33 0.28 -13.46
C PHE A 53 -1.34 0.21 -12.29
N GLY A 54 -2.20 1.23 -12.18
CA GLY A 54 -3.32 1.24 -11.26
C GLY A 54 -4.41 0.25 -11.64
N VAL A 55 -5.39 0.08 -10.73
CA VAL A 55 -6.51 -0.86 -10.91
C VAL A 55 -7.31 -0.54 -12.19
N ASP A 56 -7.48 0.73 -12.50
CA ASP A 56 -8.19 1.20 -13.70
C ASP A 56 -7.53 0.74 -15.00
N ALA A 57 -6.20 0.85 -15.10
CA ALA A 57 -5.45 0.36 -16.25
C ALA A 57 -5.49 -1.17 -16.35
N LEU A 58 -5.28 -1.85 -15.22
CA LEU A 58 -5.20 -3.31 -15.17
C LEU A 58 -6.55 -3.99 -15.40
N ASN A 59 -7.65 -3.40 -14.94
CA ASN A 59 -8.98 -3.98 -15.15
C ASN A 59 -9.37 -4.01 -16.65
N ALA A 60 -8.82 -3.12 -17.47
CA ALA A 60 -9.00 -3.18 -18.91
C ALA A 60 -8.42 -4.48 -19.52
N ASP A 61 -7.37 -5.02 -18.90
CA ASP A 61 -6.72 -6.27 -19.30
C ASP A 61 -7.15 -7.47 -18.43
N ASN A 62 -8.28 -7.36 -17.73
CA ASN A 62 -8.83 -8.39 -16.84
C ASN A 62 -7.91 -8.74 -15.66
N HIS A 63 -7.03 -7.84 -15.23
CA HIS A 63 -6.12 -8.01 -14.12
C HIS A 63 -6.46 -7.09 -12.96
N SER A 64 -6.08 -7.45 -11.73
CA SER A 64 -6.19 -6.57 -10.57
C SER A 64 -5.13 -6.86 -9.53
N TRP A 65 -4.76 -5.82 -8.75
CA TRP A 65 -3.93 -5.97 -7.58
C TRP A 65 -4.73 -6.45 -6.38
N VAL A 66 -4.16 -7.40 -5.66
CA VAL A 66 -4.70 -7.90 -4.39
C VAL A 66 -3.63 -7.73 -3.31
N LEU A 67 -3.98 -7.07 -2.23
CA LEU A 67 -3.14 -6.99 -1.04
C LEU A 67 -3.06 -8.37 -0.39
N SER A 68 -1.87 -8.96 -0.41
CA SER A 68 -1.62 -10.27 0.17
C SER A 68 -1.22 -10.18 1.64
N ARG A 69 -0.35 -9.20 1.97
CA ARG A 69 0.16 -9.02 3.33
C ARG A 69 0.50 -7.56 3.57
N MET A 70 0.34 -7.14 4.82
CA MET A 70 0.70 -5.82 5.28
C MET A 70 1.30 -5.91 6.69
N ALA A 71 2.44 -5.27 6.88
CA ALA A 71 3.01 -4.99 8.19
C ALA A 71 3.08 -3.48 8.36
N VAL A 72 2.60 -2.99 9.49
CA VAL A 72 2.66 -1.57 9.86
C VAL A 72 3.20 -1.42 11.26
N GLU A 73 3.98 -0.37 11.47
CA GLU A 73 4.49 0.04 12.77
C GLU A 73 4.25 1.54 12.93
N PHE A 74 3.71 1.93 14.07
CA PHE A 74 3.53 3.34 14.44
C PHE A 74 4.18 3.59 15.79
N ASP A 75 5.10 4.55 15.83
CA ASP A 75 5.74 5.00 17.09
C ASP A 75 4.82 5.91 17.88
N CYS A 76 3.94 6.65 17.18
CA CYS A 76 2.88 7.45 17.76
C CYS A 76 1.74 7.65 16.77
N GLN A 77 0.61 8.11 17.30
CA GLN A 77 -0.57 8.48 16.51
C GLN A 77 -0.69 10.01 16.50
N PRO A 78 -0.66 10.66 15.32
CA PRO A 78 -0.83 12.09 15.22
C PRO A 78 -2.22 12.52 15.70
N THR A 79 -2.32 13.75 16.20
CA THR A 79 -3.59 14.32 16.69
C THR A 79 -4.39 14.92 15.53
N GLN A 80 -5.66 15.16 15.78
CA GLN A 80 -6.56 15.85 14.87
C GLN A 80 -5.93 17.15 14.32
N TYR A 81 -6.15 17.40 13.03
CA TYR A 81 -5.64 18.54 12.26
C TYR A 81 -4.11 18.59 12.06
N THR A 82 -3.41 17.52 12.42
CA THR A 82 -1.99 17.40 12.10
C THR A 82 -1.81 17.06 10.62
N ASP A 83 -0.97 17.81 9.93
CA ASP A 83 -0.52 17.51 8.57
C ASP A 83 0.60 16.47 8.62
N TYR A 84 0.59 15.53 7.67
CA TYR A 84 1.64 14.52 7.54
C TYR A 84 1.84 14.11 6.08
N THR A 85 2.97 13.52 5.79
CA THR A 85 3.33 13.03 4.46
C THR A 85 3.50 11.52 4.49
N VAL A 86 2.92 10.84 3.51
CA VAL A 86 3.17 9.44 3.22
C VAL A 86 4.10 9.34 2.01
N ALA A 87 5.30 8.84 2.21
CA ALA A 87 6.20 8.48 1.12
C ALA A 87 6.03 7.01 0.76
N THR A 88 6.08 6.68 -0.54
CA THR A 88 5.96 5.29 -1.02
C THR A 88 6.97 4.98 -2.13
N TRP A 89 7.38 3.73 -2.19
CA TRP A 89 8.23 3.19 -3.26
C TRP A 89 8.08 1.68 -3.40
N ILE A 90 8.33 1.18 -4.60
CA ILE A 90 8.44 -0.24 -4.88
C ILE A 90 9.90 -0.60 -4.77
N SER A 91 10.23 -1.62 -3.99
CA SER A 91 11.59 -2.12 -3.85
C SER A 91 11.88 -3.34 -4.71
N ASP A 92 10.82 -4.07 -5.08
CA ASP A 92 11.02 -5.30 -5.83
C ASP A 92 9.73 -5.83 -6.46
N TYR A 93 9.87 -6.43 -7.64
CA TYR A 93 8.88 -7.30 -8.27
C TYR A 93 9.43 -8.73 -8.26
N GLY A 94 9.02 -9.52 -7.28
CA GLY A 94 9.27 -10.96 -7.30
C GLY A 94 8.33 -11.66 -8.29
N ARG A 95 8.51 -12.95 -8.47
CA ARG A 95 7.71 -13.72 -9.43
C ARG A 95 6.19 -13.68 -9.17
N VAL A 96 5.76 -13.63 -7.92
CA VAL A 96 4.34 -13.71 -7.52
C VAL A 96 3.92 -12.50 -6.70
N LEU A 97 4.84 -11.86 -6.00
CA LEU A 97 4.55 -10.75 -5.10
C LEU A 97 5.46 -9.56 -5.42
N SER A 98 4.86 -8.39 -5.52
CA SER A 98 5.55 -7.11 -5.50
C SER A 98 5.65 -6.60 -4.06
N THR A 99 6.75 -5.95 -3.70
CA THR A 99 6.96 -5.32 -2.39
C THR A 99 6.90 -3.81 -2.52
N ARG A 100 5.96 -3.20 -1.79
CA ARG A 100 5.80 -1.74 -1.72
C ARG A 100 5.99 -1.28 -0.28
N ASN A 101 6.71 -0.20 -0.11
CA ASN A 101 7.15 0.34 1.17
C ASN A 101 6.56 1.72 1.41
N PHE A 102 6.45 2.10 2.69
CA PHE A 102 5.92 3.39 3.09
C PHE A 102 6.61 3.92 4.34
N THR A 103 6.80 5.23 4.39
CA THR A 103 7.13 5.96 5.61
C THR A 103 6.15 7.11 5.80
N LEU A 104 5.75 7.37 7.04
CA LEU A 104 4.88 8.46 7.42
C LEU A 104 5.68 9.45 8.26
N THR A 105 5.71 10.71 7.83
CA THR A 105 6.46 11.77 8.50
C THR A 105 5.54 12.94 8.87
N ASP A 106 5.78 13.53 10.04
CA ASP A 106 5.10 14.75 10.46
C ASP A 106 5.61 16.00 9.68
N ALA A 107 4.99 17.15 9.92
CA ALA A 107 5.38 18.40 9.26
C ALA A 107 6.82 18.85 9.59
N ALA A 108 7.42 18.34 10.67
CA ALA A 108 8.81 18.58 11.04
C ALA A 108 9.79 17.59 10.37
N GLY A 109 9.27 16.64 9.57
CA GLY A 109 10.05 15.61 8.89
C GLY A 109 10.43 14.43 9.79
N ARG A 110 9.88 14.32 11.00
CA ARG A 110 10.12 13.16 11.88
C ARG A 110 9.23 12.00 11.45
N GLU A 111 9.83 10.84 11.23
CA GLU A 111 9.10 9.62 10.98
C GLU A 111 8.35 9.17 12.24
N PHE A 112 7.06 8.84 12.08
CA PHE A 112 6.23 8.30 13.15
C PHE A 112 5.55 6.98 12.77
N GLY A 113 5.66 6.58 11.52
CA GLY A 113 5.08 5.34 11.03
C GLY A 113 5.78 4.81 9.80
N ARG A 114 5.72 3.48 9.63
CA ARG A 114 6.29 2.76 8.50
C ARG A 114 5.47 1.53 8.17
N ALA A 115 5.51 1.13 6.90
CA ALA A 115 4.81 -0.07 6.46
C ALA A 115 5.52 -0.74 5.30
N VAL A 116 5.32 -2.06 5.22
CA VAL A 116 5.68 -2.90 4.08
C VAL A 116 4.46 -3.70 3.67
N THR A 117 4.12 -3.64 2.39
CA THR A 117 3.00 -4.37 1.81
C THR A 117 3.49 -5.30 0.71
N GLN A 118 2.83 -6.45 0.58
CA GLN A 118 3.06 -7.39 -0.50
C GLN A 118 1.78 -7.56 -1.32
N TRP A 119 1.89 -7.42 -2.63
CA TRP A 119 0.78 -7.41 -3.56
C TRP A 119 0.95 -8.53 -4.58
N ALA A 120 -0.12 -9.29 -4.81
CA ALA A 120 -0.24 -10.21 -5.93
C ALA A 120 -1.07 -9.58 -7.03
N MET A 121 -0.75 -9.86 -8.28
CA MET A 121 -1.66 -9.60 -9.39
C MET A 121 -2.44 -10.86 -9.69
N ILE A 122 -3.75 -10.72 -9.90
CA ILE A 122 -4.62 -11.82 -10.25
C ILE A 122 -5.31 -11.55 -11.59
N ASP A 123 -5.55 -12.61 -12.34
CA ASP A 123 -6.53 -12.62 -13.42
C ASP A 123 -7.94 -12.67 -12.80
N LEU A 124 -8.80 -11.73 -13.18
CA LEU A 124 -10.14 -11.57 -12.58
C LEU A 124 -11.11 -12.69 -12.97
N GLN A 125 -10.89 -13.33 -14.13
CA GLN A 125 -11.74 -14.42 -14.61
C GLN A 125 -11.38 -15.75 -13.94
N SER A 126 -10.11 -16.14 -13.99
CA SER A 126 -9.62 -17.40 -13.41
C SER A 126 -9.36 -17.31 -11.91
N ARG A 127 -9.24 -16.09 -11.36
CA ARG A 127 -8.83 -15.78 -9.98
C ARG A 127 -7.47 -16.37 -9.60
N SER A 128 -6.63 -16.63 -10.60
CA SER A 128 -5.29 -17.17 -10.41
C SER A 128 -4.26 -16.05 -10.31
N ALA A 129 -3.21 -16.27 -9.52
CA ALA A 129 -2.08 -15.35 -9.46
C ALA A 129 -1.32 -15.35 -10.80
N ILE A 130 -0.90 -14.18 -11.22
CA ILE A 130 -0.14 -13.93 -12.46
C ILE A 130 1.34 -13.85 -12.12
N ASP A 131 2.19 -14.37 -13.01
CA ASP A 131 3.63 -14.15 -12.94
C ASP A 131 3.94 -12.67 -13.18
N LEU A 132 4.64 -12.04 -12.23
CA LEU A 132 4.93 -10.60 -12.28
C LEU A 132 6.22 -10.26 -13.05
N SER A 133 6.92 -11.22 -13.63
CA SER A 133 8.19 -10.97 -14.32
C SER A 133 8.04 -9.91 -15.41
N TRP A 134 6.95 -9.98 -16.20
CA TRP A 134 6.68 -9.00 -17.25
C TRP A 134 6.37 -7.59 -16.71
N VAL A 135 5.74 -7.48 -15.52
CA VAL A 135 5.49 -6.19 -14.85
C VAL A 135 6.81 -5.58 -14.40
N GLY A 136 7.69 -6.41 -13.81
CA GLY A 136 9.02 -5.99 -13.42
C GLY A 136 9.85 -5.50 -14.60
N ASP A 137 9.78 -6.17 -15.75
CA ASP A 137 10.46 -5.75 -16.97
C ASP A 137 9.87 -4.46 -17.55
N ALA A 138 8.54 -4.35 -17.59
CA ALA A 138 7.84 -3.17 -18.13
C ALA A 138 7.97 -1.92 -17.24
N HIS A 139 8.12 -2.09 -15.93
CA HIS A 139 8.14 -1.02 -14.93
C HIS A 139 9.41 -1.05 -14.06
N ALA A 140 10.53 -1.52 -14.62
CA ALA A 140 11.82 -1.54 -13.92
C ALA A 140 12.26 -0.14 -13.45
N ASP A 141 11.86 0.89 -14.17
CA ASP A 141 12.08 2.30 -13.84
C ASP A 141 11.28 2.80 -12.63
N ALA A 142 10.26 2.05 -12.18
CA ALA A 142 9.51 2.35 -10.98
C ALA A 142 10.15 1.79 -9.70
N ILE A 143 11.17 0.93 -9.82
CA ILE A 143 11.86 0.35 -8.67
C ILE A 143 12.84 1.36 -8.09
N VAL A 144 12.70 1.62 -6.79
CA VAL A 144 13.63 2.47 -6.03
C VAL A 144 14.60 1.58 -5.26
N ASP A 145 15.91 1.80 -5.47
CA ASP A 145 16.96 1.12 -4.72
C ASP A 145 17.05 1.70 -3.30
N ALA A 146 16.10 1.30 -2.47
CA ALA A 146 16.04 1.68 -1.06
C ALA A 146 15.55 0.49 -0.23
N ALA A 147 16.20 0.26 0.90
CA ALA A 147 15.81 -0.79 1.82
C ALA A 147 14.36 -0.60 2.32
N PRO A 148 13.63 -1.71 2.59
CA PRO A 148 12.38 -1.64 3.32
C PRO A 148 12.55 -0.95 4.68
N PRO A 149 11.58 -0.14 5.14
CA PRO A 149 11.70 0.63 6.39
C PRO A 149 11.48 -0.23 7.64
N THR A 150 10.94 -1.42 7.47
CA THR A 150 10.72 -2.43 8.52
C THR A 150 10.73 -3.83 7.93
N ASP A 151 10.60 -4.86 8.74
CA ASP A 151 10.56 -6.26 8.31
C ASP A 151 9.41 -6.52 7.33
N LYS A 152 9.68 -7.34 6.31
CA LYS A 152 8.62 -7.82 5.41
C LYS A 152 7.59 -8.64 6.20
N PRO A 153 6.28 -8.49 5.89
CA PRO A 153 5.23 -9.22 6.58
C PRO A 153 5.43 -10.74 6.41
N ARG A 154 5.37 -11.46 7.52
CA ARG A 154 5.56 -12.92 7.55
C ARG A 154 4.28 -13.65 7.19
N THR A 155 4.40 -14.88 6.70
CA THR A 155 3.26 -15.79 6.57
C THR A 155 2.73 -16.14 7.95
N ILE A 156 1.44 -15.90 8.18
CA ILE A 156 0.76 -16.32 9.41
C ILE A 156 0.52 -17.82 9.32
N ARG A 157 0.97 -18.58 10.31
CA ARG A 157 0.70 -20.03 10.38
C ARG A 157 -0.75 -20.25 10.80
N ALA A 158 -1.38 -21.26 10.22
CA ALA A 158 -2.70 -21.69 10.67
C ALA A 158 -2.64 -22.09 12.14
N VAL A 159 -3.61 -21.62 12.91
CA VAL A 159 -3.80 -21.99 14.32
C VAL A 159 -5.18 -22.59 14.50
N SER A 160 -5.32 -23.48 15.47
CA SER A 160 -6.64 -23.97 15.87
C SER A 160 -7.32 -22.91 16.74
N PRO A 161 -8.50 -22.38 16.36
CA PRO A 161 -9.16 -21.36 17.15
C PRO A 161 -9.65 -21.93 18.49
N THR A 162 -9.42 -21.18 19.56
CA THR A 162 -9.95 -21.51 20.91
C THR A 162 -11.25 -20.77 21.21
N ALA A 163 -11.59 -19.77 20.42
CA ALA A 163 -12.84 -19.01 20.50
C ALA A 163 -13.20 -18.50 19.11
N THR A 164 -14.48 -18.29 18.87
CA THR A 164 -15.03 -17.71 17.62
C THR A 164 -15.97 -16.57 17.97
N ALA A 165 -15.99 -15.54 17.12
CA ALA A 165 -16.97 -14.49 17.14
C ALA A 165 -17.55 -14.33 15.73
N GLU A 166 -18.84 -13.98 15.67
CA GLU A 166 -19.52 -13.72 14.40
C GLU A 166 -19.65 -12.21 14.21
N HIS A 167 -19.31 -11.73 13.01
CA HIS A 167 -19.58 -10.36 12.58
C HIS A 167 -20.47 -10.40 11.34
N ARG A 168 -21.63 -9.73 11.44
CA ARG A 168 -22.51 -9.54 10.28
C ARG A 168 -21.98 -8.35 9.47
N VAL A 169 -21.54 -8.64 8.25
CA VAL A 169 -21.07 -7.60 7.31
C VAL A 169 -22.22 -6.61 7.03
N VAL A 170 -21.93 -5.32 7.17
CA VAL A 170 -22.85 -4.21 6.88
C VAL A 170 -22.31 -3.36 5.72
N TYR A 171 -23.16 -2.49 5.16
CA TYR A 171 -22.79 -1.68 3.99
C TYR A 171 -21.49 -0.89 4.18
N SER A 172 -21.27 -0.33 5.37
CA SER A 172 -20.07 0.45 5.67
C SER A 172 -18.78 -0.37 5.75
N ASP A 173 -18.86 -1.70 5.74
CA ASP A 173 -17.69 -2.57 5.72
C ASP A 173 -17.19 -2.83 4.31
N ILE A 174 -18.02 -2.57 3.30
CA ILE A 174 -17.74 -2.92 1.90
C ILE A 174 -16.95 -1.81 1.21
N ASP A 175 -15.87 -2.18 0.53
CA ASP A 175 -15.06 -1.30 -0.32
C ASP A 175 -15.60 -1.23 -1.76
N PHE A 176 -14.92 -0.44 -2.60
CA PHE A 176 -15.29 -0.29 -4.02
C PHE A 176 -15.14 -1.57 -4.85
N ASN A 177 -14.32 -2.53 -4.39
CA ASN A 177 -14.18 -3.85 -4.99
C ASN A 177 -15.30 -4.83 -4.57
N ARG A 178 -16.27 -4.37 -3.76
CA ARG A 178 -17.36 -5.18 -3.17
C ARG A 178 -16.86 -6.25 -2.21
N HIS A 179 -15.71 -6.06 -1.60
CA HIS A 179 -15.15 -6.91 -0.56
C HIS A 179 -15.20 -6.17 0.79
N VAL A 180 -15.12 -6.92 1.89
CA VAL A 180 -14.91 -6.29 3.19
C VAL A 180 -13.57 -5.58 3.17
N ASN A 181 -13.59 -4.28 3.49
CA ASN A 181 -12.40 -3.44 3.49
C ASN A 181 -11.36 -4.00 4.49
N THR A 182 -10.12 -4.08 4.06
CA THR A 182 -8.99 -4.59 4.88
C THR A 182 -8.88 -3.91 6.26
N MET A 183 -9.29 -2.65 6.36
CA MET A 183 -9.27 -1.89 7.63
C MET A 183 -10.47 -2.16 8.55
N ARG A 184 -11.35 -3.11 8.19
CA ARG A 184 -12.53 -3.52 8.99
C ARG A 184 -12.36 -4.85 9.70
N TYR A 185 -11.29 -5.58 9.42
CA TYR A 185 -10.94 -6.83 10.11
C TYR A 185 -10.37 -6.60 11.50
#